data_a054f054cb9d19803e628066b5cdd141
#
_entry.id   a054f054cb9d19803e628066b5cdd141
#
_cell.length_a   1.000
_cell.length_b   1.000
_cell.length_c   1.000
_cell.angle_alpha   90.00
_cell.angle_beta   90.00
_cell.angle_gamma   90.00
#
_symmetry.space_group_name_H-M   'P 1'
#
loop_
_entity.id
_entity.type
_entity.pdbx_description
1 polymer ?
#
loop_
_entity_poly.entity_id
_entity_poly.type
_entity_poly.pdbx_seq_one_letter_code
_entity_poly.pdbx_strand_id
1 'polypeptide(L)'
;MLSAKKSLTLALVVPHVLLYAQTRALAFIEPKSNKKRYTSLPNYSLQTWNMDCHTLLKGSVVLRYKLTSMKEDNEVLLLKGNEAIARAAIRCGCDGYFGYPITPQSEVLETLAELKPWETTGMVVLQAESEVASINMLYGGGGTGKRVMTSSSSPGVALMQEGISYMAGAEIPGLIVNVQRGGPGLGTIQPSQSDYNQATRGGGNGDYNVIVLAPASVQEMADFVDLAFTLAFKYRNPAMILSDGVIGQMMEKVVLPPFKPRRTEEEIAEECPWAANGHGLKKRGPQVITSLELEPTKMEIKNLHLQEKYRQIKENEVRYETQQLDDAEYVIVAFGSAARISQKAMETARKQGLKVGLFRPITLWPFPEQQLREIAQRVKGFLVVEINAGQMIFDVKLAVEGKVPVEHYGRLGGIVPNPDEIIEALKKLQK
;
A
#
# COMPACT_ATOMS: atom_id res chain seq x y z
N MET A 1 30.97 -27.62 35.73
CA MET A 1 29.83 -27.46 36.67
C MET A 1 28.90 -26.30 36.26
N LEU A 2 28.57 -26.14 34.95
CA LEU A 2 27.72 -25.03 34.44
C LEU A 2 26.65 -25.54 33.47
N SER A 3 26.45 -26.85 33.35
CA SER A 3 25.48 -27.45 32.42
C SER A 3 24.17 -27.92 33.06
N ALA A 4 24.07 -27.95 34.38
CA ALA A 4 22.89 -28.52 35.07
C ALA A 4 21.81 -27.48 35.46
N LYS A 5 22.09 -26.17 35.37
CA LYS A 5 21.12 -25.13 35.79
C LYS A 5 20.18 -24.63 34.70
N LYS A 6 20.43 -24.96 33.43
CA LYS A 6 19.54 -24.50 32.30
C LYS A 6 18.41 -25.49 31.99
N SER A 7 18.48 -26.72 32.45
CA SER A 7 17.41 -27.70 32.17
C SER A 7 16.28 -27.69 33.22
N LEU A 8 16.53 -27.12 34.40
CA LEU A 8 15.51 -27.11 35.49
C LEU A 8 14.46 -25.99 35.30
N THR A 9 14.79 -24.91 34.59
CA THR A 9 13.86 -23.79 34.40
C THR A 9 12.82 -24.08 33.30
N LEU A 10 13.15 -24.94 32.32
CA LEU A 10 12.20 -25.31 31.26
C LEU A 10 11.17 -26.40 31.74
N ALA A 11 11.54 -27.20 32.73
CA ALA A 11 10.67 -28.26 33.26
C ALA A 11 9.57 -27.75 34.22
N LEU A 12 9.72 -26.51 34.75
CA LEU A 12 8.75 -25.91 35.67
C LEU A 12 7.70 -25.02 35.00
N VAL A 13 7.89 -24.63 33.77
CA VAL A 13 6.94 -23.77 33.03
C VAL A 13 5.83 -24.62 32.38
N VAL A 14 6.14 -25.84 31.94
CA VAL A 14 5.18 -26.71 31.26
C VAL A 14 4.03 -27.21 32.17
N PRO A 15 4.25 -27.55 33.44
CA PRO A 15 3.16 -27.98 34.32
C PRO A 15 2.18 -26.87 34.68
N HIS A 16 2.62 -25.61 34.75
CA HIS A 16 1.75 -24.48 35.13
C HIS A 16 0.80 -24.06 34.00
N VAL A 17 1.21 -24.16 32.76
CA VAL A 17 0.34 -23.88 31.60
C VAL A 17 -0.71 -24.96 31.42
N LEU A 18 -0.36 -26.23 31.67
CA LEU A 18 -1.31 -27.36 31.66
C LEU A 18 -2.31 -27.30 32.83
N LEU A 19 -1.88 -26.87 34.01
CA LEU A 19 -2.76 -26.72 35.18
C LEU A 19 -3.76 -25.55 34.99
N TYR A 20 -3.34 -24.46 34.34
CA TYR A 20 -4.21 -23.33 34.07
C TYR A 20 -5.27 -23.63 33.00
N ALA A 21 -4.94 -24.46 32.01
CA ALA A 21 -5.89 -24.95 31.02
C ALA A 21 -6.89 -25.96 31.60
N GLN A 22 -6.44 -26.84 32.51
CA GLN A 22 -7.31 -27.83 33.20
C GLN A 22 -8.25 -27.18 34.21
N THR A 23 -7.83 -26.15 34.95
CA THR A 23 -8.70 -25.45 35.92
C THR A 23 -9.81 -24.65 35.26
N ARG A 24 -9.63 -24.14 34.05
CA ARG A 24 -10.73 -23.48 33.30
C ARG A 24 -11.67 -24.44 32.58
N ALA A 25 -11.20 -25.62 32.17
CA ALA A 25 -12.07 -26.63 31.57
C ALA A 25 -12.99 -27.30 32.62
N LEU A 26 -12.54 -27.46 33.87
CA LEU A 26 -13.35 -28.00 34.95
C LEU A 26 -14.38 -27.03 35.57
N ALA A 27 -14.23 -25.73 35.33
CA ALA A 27 -15.22 -24.72 35.78
C ALA A 27 -16.49 -24.66 34.93
N PHE A 28 -16.58 -25.42 33.85
CA PHE A 28 -17.74 -25.46 32.94
C PHE A 28 -18.63 -26.72 33.12
N ILE A 29 -18.35 -27.59 34.08
CA ILE A 29 -19.13 -28.82 34.32
C ILE A 29 -19.55 -28.89 35.79
N GLU A 30 -20.53 -28.08 36.18
CA GLU A 30 -21.43 -28.42 37.31
C GLU A 30 -22.79 -27.69 37.10
N PRO A 31 -23.91 -28.45 37.07
CA PRO A 31 -25.23 -27.88 37.05
C PRO A 31 -25.77 -27.73 38.47
N LYS A 32 -25.92 -26.55 39.00
CA LYS A 32 -26.85 -26.35 40.14
C LYS A 32 -27.91 -25.32 39.82
N SER A 33 -29.12 -25.86 39.91
CA SER A 33 -30.42 -25.18 39.91
C SER A 33 -30.46 -23.96 40.83
N ASN A 34 -30.87 -22.80 40.31
CA ASN A 34 -31.98 -22.09 40.95
C ASN A 34 -32.48 -20.96 40.01
N LYS A 35 -33.80 -20.92 39.92
CA LYS A 35 -34.61 -19.99 39.11
C LYS A 35 -34.47 -18.55 39.58
N LYS A 36 -34.09 -17.63 38.66
CA LYS A 36 -34.69 -16.28 38.59
C LYS A 36 -34.68 -15.79 37.17
N ARG A 37 -35.86 -15.32 36.74
CA ARG A 37 -36.15 -14.79 35.40
C ARG A 37 -35.37 -13.53 35.16
N TYR A 38 -34.69 -13.44 34.00
CA TYR A 38 -34.45 -12.19 33.29
C TYR A 38 -34.75 -12.39 31.81
N THR A 39 -35.48 -11.43 31.28
CA THR A 39 -36.03 -11.35 29.95
C THR A 39 -34.97 -10.99 28.92
N SER A 40 -35.05 -11.66 27.75
CA SER A 40 -34.60 -11.28 26.39
C SER A 40 -33.17 -10.81 26.18
N LEU A 41 -32.36 -11.71 25.63
CA LEU A 41 -31.22 -11.41 24.78
C LEU A 41 -31.32 -12.23 23.50
N PRO A 42 -30.83 -11.72 22.34
CA PRO A 42 -31.07 -12.31 21.05
C PRO A 42 -30.29 -13.62 20.83
N ASN A 43 -30.89 -14.51 20.05
CA ASN A 43 -30.42 -15.83 19.69
C ASN A 43 -29.05 -15.78 18.99
N TYR A 44 -28.02 -16.30 19.68
CA TYR A 44 -26.82 -16.81 19.01
C TYR A 44 -26.97 -18.31 18.84
N SER A 45 -26.96 -18.79 17.62
CA SER A 45 -26.97 -20.20 17.28
C SER A 45 -25.68 -20.88 17.78
N LEU A 46 -25.85 -21.84 18.65
CA LEU A 46 -24.79 -22.78 19.06
C LEU A 46 -24.37 -23.60 17.82
N GLN A 47 -23.22 -23.31 17.26
CA GLN A 47 -22.56 -24.21 16.33
C GLN A 47 -21.84 -25.31 17.10
N THR A 48 -22.26 -26.54 16.86
CA THR A 48 -21.73 -27.77 17.44
C THR A 48 -20.29 -28.00 17.00
N TRP A 49 -19.41 -28.18 17.98
CA TRP A 49 -18.01 -28.56 17.78
C TRP A 49 -17.94 -30.07 17.50
N ASN A 50 -17.62 -30.46 16.27
CA ASN A 50 -17.22 -31.83 15.96
C ASN A 50 -15.73 -32.00 16.26
N MET A 51 -15.39 -32.63 17.37
CA MET A 51 -14.05 -33.10 17.65
C MET A 51 -13.89 -34.53 17.14
N ASP A 52 -13.07 -34.72 16.11
CA ASP A 52 -12.66 -36.04 15.65
C ASP A 52 -11.58 -36.60 16.60
N CYS A 53 -11.94 -37.60 17.38
CA CYS A 53 -11.12 -38.24 18.38
C CYS A 53 -10.35 -39.47 17.82
N HIS A 54 -9.57 -39.29 16.76
CA HIS A 54 -8.68 -40.32 16.25
C HIS A 54 -7.26 -39.80 16.00
N THR A 55 -6.49 -39.58 17.06
CA THR A 55 -5.01 -39.71 17.05
C THR A 55 -4.44 -39.36 18.44
N LEU A 56 -4.75 -40.22 19.41
CA LEU A 56 -4.07 -40.23 20.71
C LEU A 56 -3.14 -41.43 20.75
N LEU A 57 -2.01 -41.38 20.06
CA LEU A 57 -0.86 -42.28 20.28
C LEU A 57 0.35 -41.77 19.48
N LYS A 58 1.02 -40.77 20.01
CA LYS A 58 2.44 -40.42 19.91
C LYS A 58 2.62 -38.93 20.25
N GLY A 59 2.83 -38.64 21.48
CA GLY A 59 3.56 -37.56 22.14
C GLY A 59 3.65 -36.14 21.54
N SER A 60 2.78 -35.72 20.63
CA SER A 60 2.71 -34.32 20.16
C SER A 60 1.29 -34.02 19.69
N VAL A 61 0.55 -33.27 20.51
CA VAL A 61 -0.74 -32.68 20.13
C VAL A 61 -0.43 -31.49 19.21
N VAL A 62 -0.50 -31.69 17.90
CA VAL A 62 -0.56 -30.60 16.92
C VAL A 62 -2.00 -30.19 16.85
N LEU A 63 -2.37 -29.13 17.57
CA LEU A 63 -3.65 -28.44 17.40
C LEU A 63 -3.65 -27.78 16.00
N ARG A 64 -4.12 -28.52 14.99
CA ARG A 64 -4.50 -27.93 13.71
C ARG A 64 -5.82 -27.20 13.91
N TYR A 65 -5.75 -25.90 14.15
CA TYR A 65 -6.92 -25.04 13.94
C TYR A 65 -7.27 -25.10 12.46
N LYS A 66 -8.32 -25.82 12.11
CA LYS A 66 -8.96 -25.67 10.82
C LYS A 66 -9.59 -24.29 10.81
N LEU A 67 -8.99 -23.33 10.07
CA LEU A 67 -9.63 -22.07 9.68
C LEU A 67 -10.88 -22.43 8.84
N THR A 68 -12.00 -22.66 9.53
CA THR A 68 -13.30 -22.81 8.90
C THR A 68 -13.85 -21.42 8.62
N SER A 69 -14.04 -21.14 7.33
CA SER A 69 -14.74 -20.01 6.71
C SER A 69 -14.10 -18.62 6.77
N MET A 70 -12.96 -18.44 6.08
CA MET A 70 -12.80 -17.22 5.30
C MET A 70 -13.12 -17.54 3.84
N LYS A 71 -14.33 -18.01 3.59
CA LYS A 71 -14.90 -18.21 2.26
C LYS A 71 -15.99 -17.17 2.05
N GLU A 72 -15.58 -16.01 1.56
CA GLU A 72 -16.35 -15.29 0.56
C GLU A 72 -15.35 -14.65 -0.38
N ASP A 73 -15.07 -15.34 -1.49
CA ASP A 73 -14.56 -14.72 -2.69
C ASP A 73 -15.59 -13.66 -3.09
N ASN A 74 -15.21 -12.37 -3.04
CA ASN A 74 -16.05 -11.18 -3.30
C ASN A 74 -16.84 -10.62 -2.10
N GLU A 75 -16.24 -10.54 -0.92
CA GLU A 75 -16.80 -9.74 0.17
C GLU A 75 -16.93 -8.28 -0.27
N VAL A 76 -18.17 -7.75 -0.17
CA VAL A 76 -18.51 -6.38 -0.58
C VAL A 76 -18.84 -5.55 0.64
N LEU A 77 -18.07 -4.50 0.87
CA LEU A 77 -18.21 -3.63 2.04
C LEU A 77 -18.32 -2.16 1.62
N LEU A 78 -18.94 -1.35 2.46
CA LEU A 78 -18.89 0.11 2.37
C LEU A 78 -17.72 0.57 3.25
N LEU A 79 -16.64 1.08 2.63
CA LEU A 79 -15.37 1.38 3.30
C LEU A 79 -14.85 2.76 2.93
N LYS A 80 -14.15 3.39 3.86
CA LYS A 80 -13.24 4.49 3.55
C LYS A 80 -12.00 3.95 2.79
N GLY A 81 -11.32 4.82 2.02
CA GLY A 81 -10.10 4.44 1.32
C GLY A 81 -9.01 3.90 2.24
N ASN A 82 -8.81 4.51 3.40
CA ASN A 82 -7.85 4.05 4.40
C ASN A 82 -8.20 2.67 4.97
N GLU A 83 -9.48 2.42 5.25
CA GLU A 83 -9.98 1.12 5.72
C GLU A 83 -9.82 0.04 4.64
N ALA A 84 -10.06 0.41 3.38
CA ALA A 84 -9.90 -0.50 2.24
C ALA A 84 -8.46 -0.99 2.08
N ILE A 85 -7.46 -0.10 2.23
CA ILE A 85 -6.03 -0.47 2.25
C ILE A 85 -5.73 -1.47 3.37
N ALA A 86 -6.19 -1.20 4.59
CA ALA A 86 -5.93 -2.07 5.75
C ALA A 86 -6.49 -3.48 5.53
N ARG A 87 -7.74 -3.58 5.07
CA ARG A 87 -8.40 -4.86 4.78
C ARG A 87 -7.76 -5.58 3.61
N ALA A 88 -7.41 -4.86 2.53
CA ALA A 88 -6.72 -5.43 1.38
C ALA A 88 -5.34 -5.99 1.78
N ALA A 89 -4.59 -5.31 2.65
CA ALA A 89 -3.31 -5.79 3.14
C ALA A 89 -3.43 -7.15 3.84
N ILE A 90 -4.42 -7.32 4.71
CA ILE A 90 -4.71 -8.60 5.37
C ILE A 90 -5.04 -9.67 4.31
N ARG A 91 -5.90 -9.34 3.33
CA ARG A 91 -6.35 -10.26 2.27
C ARG A 91 -5.23 -10.65 1.31
N CYS A 92 -4.28 -9.76 1.06
CA CYS A 92 -3.13 -10.01 0.16
C CYS A 92 -1.96 -10.75 0.82
N GLY A 93 -2.12 -11.26 2.04
CA GLY A 93 -1.07 -12.02 2.72
C GLY A 93 0.10 -11.15 3.18
N CYS A 94 -0.17 -9.92 3.61
CA CYS A 94 0.83 -9.05 4.23
C CYS A 94 1.34 -9.68 5.53
N ASP A 95 2.66 -9.64 5.74
CA ASP A 95 3.33 -10.21 6.90
C ASP A 95 3.44 -9.21 8.06
N GLY A 96 3.53 -7.90 7.72
CA GLY A 96 3.69 -6.90 8.76
C GLY A 96 3.35 -5.48 8.32
N TYR A 97 2.77 -4.73 9.24
CA TYR A 97 2.55 -3.30 9.14
C TYR A 97 3.31 -2.59 10.26
N PHE A 98 4.09 -1.57 9.88
CA PHE A 98 4.85 -0.73 10.79
C PHE A 98 4.51 0.73 10.52
N GLY A 99 3.77 1.39 11.40
CA GLY A 99 3.29 2.74 11.14
C GLY A 99 3.30 3.64 12.35
N TYR A 100 3.27 4.95 12.10
CA TYR A 100 3.07 5.99 13.09
C TYR A 100 1.81 6.79 12.71
N PRO A 101 0.90 7.07 13.66
CA PRO A 101 -0.37 7.71 13.35
C PRO A 101 -0.17 9.16 12.94
N ILE A 102 -0.72 9.53 11.80
CA ILE A 102 -0.73 10.90 11.26
C ILE A 102 -1.98 11.11 10.40
N THR A 103 -2.69 12.24 10.60
CA THR A 103 -3.84 12.60 9.79
C THR A 103 -3.40 12.99 8.36
N PRO A 104 -4.10 12.53 7.27
CA PRO A 104 -5.41 11.86 7.27
C PRO A 104 -5.37 10.33 7.05
N GLN A 105 -4.32 9.61 7.43
CA GLN A 105 -4.18 8.17 7.21
C GLN A 105 -4.38 7.29 8.46
N SER A 106 -4.67 7.86 9.62
CA SER A 106 -4.72 7.14 10.91
C SER A 106 -5.60 5.90 10.89
N GLU A 107 -6.69 5.91 10.11
CA GLU A 107 -7.63 4.79 10.02
C GLU A 107 -7.00 3.51 9.46
N VAL A 108 -5.84 3.58 8.77
CA VAL A 108 -5.13 2.36 8.34
C VAL A 108 -4.67 1.56 9.56
N LEU A 109 -3.99 2.21 10.50
CA LEU A 109 -3.54 1.58 11.75
C LEU A 109 -4.71 1.21 12.65
N GLU A 110 -5.69 2.10 12.80
CA GLU A 110 -6.90 1.90 13.62
C GLU A 110 -7.68 0.67 13.16
N THR A 111 -7.93 0.53 11.84
CA THR A 111 -8.61 -0.63 11.25
C THR A 111 -7.82 -1.92 11.47
N LEU A 112 -6.50 -1.90 11.31
CA LEU A 112 -5.66 -3.06 11.58
C LEU A 112 -5.69 -3.44 13.07
N ALA A 113 -5.68 -2.46 13.97
CA ALA A 113 -5.77 -2.69 15.41
C ALA A 113 -7.13 -3.28 15.81
N GLU A 114 -8.22 -2.82 15.20
CA GLU A 114 -9.58 -3.34 15.41
C GLU A 114 -9.74 -4.78 14.90
N LEU A 115 -9.26 -5.06 13.68
CA LEU A 115 -9.37 -6.38 13.03
C LEU A 115 -8.43 -7.43 13.62
N LYS A 116 -7.40 -7.02 14.37
CA LYS A 116 -6.44 -7.90 15.06
C LYS A 116 -5.88 -9.02 14.17
N PRO A 117 -5.28 -8.71 13.02
CA PRO A 117 -4.83 -9.72 12.07
C PRO A 117 -3.75 -10.65 12.64
N TRP A 118 -3.09 -10.29 13.75
CA TRP A 118 -2.16 -11.17 14.45
C TRP A 118 -2.86 -12.39 15.10
N GLU A 119 -4.16 -12.30 15.41
CA GLU A 119 -4.95 -13.41 15.93
C GLU A 119 -5.47 -14.34 14.82
N THR A 120 -5.66 -13.82 13.60
CA THR A 120 -6.30 -14.54 12.50
C THR A 120 -5.32 -15.02 11.44
N THR A 121 -4.48 -14.13 10.90
CA THR A 121 -3.51 -14.44 9.84
C THR A 121 -2.07 -14.52 10.35
N GLY A 122 -1.81 -14.05 11.57
CA GLY A 122 -0.47 -13.90 12.13
C GLY A 122 0.31 -12.69 11.57
N MET A 123 -0.36 -11.76 10.88
CA MET A 123 0.24 -10.49 10.44
C MET A 123 0.66 -9.66 11.66
N VAL A 124 1.89 -9.20 11.68
CA VAL A 124 2.38 -8.31 12.74
C VAL A 124 1.87 -6.89 12.49
N VAL A 125 1.30 -6.27 13.51
CA VAL A 125 0.92 -4.85 13.47
C VAL A 125 1.62 -4.15 14.63
N LEU A 126 2.45 -3.16 14.30
CA LEU A 126 3.23 -2.44 15.30
C LEU A 126 3.15 -0.93 15.04
N GLN A 127 2.77 -0.19 16.07
CA GLN A 127 2.95 1.26 16.08
C GLN A 127 4.39 1.58 16.44
N ALA A 128 5.11 2.18 15.50
CA ALA A 128 6.47 2.66 15.72
C ALA A 128 6.45 3.95 16.55
N GLU A 129 7.60 4.35 17.05
CA GLU A 129 7.75 5.60 17.82
C GLU A 129 7.85 6.85 16.93
N SER A 130 8.14 6.65 15.63
CA SER A 130 8.28 7.71 14.63
C SER A 130 8.22 7.14 13.21
N GLU A 131 8.09 8.00 12.21
CA GLU A 131 8.15 7.61 10.80
C GLU A 131 9.54 7.10 10.41
N VAL A 132 10.61 7.64 11.03
CA VAL A 132 11.98 7.13 10.83
C VAL A 132 12.11 5.70 11.33
N ALA A 133 11.53 5.38 12.49
CA ALA A 133 11.48 4.02 12.99
C ALA A 133 10.64 3.11 12.08
N SER A 134 9.48 3.60 11.60
CA SER A 134 8.59 2.85 10.70
C SER A 134 9.30 2.40 9.42
N ILE A 135 10.01 3.31 8.75
CA ILE A 135 10.72 2.97 7.50
C ILE A 135 11.90 2.03 7.74
N ASN A 136 12.59 2.14 8.88
CA ASN A 136 13.67 1.21 9.25
C ASN A 136 13.15 -0.20 9.59
N MET A 137 11.96 -0.29 10.21
CA MET A 137 11.27 -1.57 10.41
C MET A 137 10.83 -2.17 9.07
N LEU A 138 10.35 -1.33 8.15
CA LEU A 138 10.01 -1.75 6.78
C LEU A 138 11.24 -2.30 6.05
N TYR A 139 12.38 -1.59 6.14
CA TYR A 139 13.67 -2.03 5.61
C TYR A 139 14.07 -3.41 6.15
N GLY A 140 14.04 -3.58 7.48
CA GLY A 140 14.38 -4.85 8.14
C GLY A 140 13.44 -5.99 7.76
N GLY A 141 12.13 -5.75 7.80
CA GLY A 141 11.11 -6.74 7.44
C GLY A 141 11.18 -7.14 5.97
N GLY A 142 11.30 -6.18 5.05
CA GLY A 142 11.47 -6.43 3.62
C GLY A 142 12.75 -7.21 3.30
N GLY A 143 13.85 -6.91 4.02
CA GLY A 143 15.12 -7.61 3.90
C GLY A 143 15.04 -9.10 4.26
N THR A 144 14.05 -9.53 5.00
CA THR A 144 13.79 -10.96 5.28
C THR A 144 12.94 -11.66 4.22
N GLY A 145 12.56 -10.96 3.16
CA GLY A 145 11.68 -11.49 2.10
C GLY A 145 10.19 -11.46 2.45
N LYS A 146 9.82 -10.85 3.59
CA LYS A 146 8.43 -10.71 4.03
C LYS A 146 7.72 -9.57 3.27
N ARG A 147 6.41 -9.73 3.03
CA ARG A 147 5.55 -8.65 2.54
C ARG A 147 5.24 -7.71 3.68
N VAL A 148 5.87 -6.55 3.69
CA VAL A 148 5.70 -5.56 4.75
C VAL A 148 5.31 -4.21 4.20
N MET A 149 4.54 -3.45 4.97
CA MET A 149 4.07 -2.13 4.57
C MET A 149 4.12 -1.11 5.69
N THR A 150 4.13 0.15 5.29
CA THR A 150 3.90 1.31 6.15
C THR A 150 2.92 2.26 5.50
N SER A 151 2.28 3.10 6.30
CA SER A 151 1.50 4.23 5.79
C SER A 151 1.82 5.49 6.58
N SER A 152 1.78 6.63 5.89
CA SER A 152 1.99 7.94 6.48
C SER A 152 1.30 9.02 5.64
N SER A 153 1.53 10.27 5.97
CA SER A 153 1.11 11.45 5.23
C SER A 153 2.31 12.35 4.98
N SER A 154 2.23 13.23 4.04
CA SER A 154 3.24 14.15 3.50
C SER A 154 4.43 14.48 4.43
N PRO A 155 4.27 15.07 5.66
CA PRO A 155 5.41 15.35 6.53
C PRO A 155 6.11 14.09 7.04
N GLY A 156 5.35 13.03 7.32
CA GLY A 156 5.92 11.76 7.78
C GLY A 156 6.67 11.04 6.67
N VAL A 157 6.15 11.07 5.43
CA VAL A 157 6.87 10.52 4.27
C VAL A 157 8.14 11.31 3.98
N ALA A 158 8.17 12.62 4.25
CA ALA A 158 9.38 13.42 4.17
C ALA A 158 10.47 12.91 5.13
N LEU A 159 10.12 12.49 6.34
CA LEU A 159 11.05 11.87 7.30
C LEU A 159 11.52 10.46 6.87
N MET A 160 10.76 9.77 6.04
CA MET A 160 11.09 8.42 5.56
C MET A 160 12.08 8.42 4.38
N GLN A 161 12.38 9.54 3.74
CA GLN A 161 13.07 9.60 2.45
C GLN A 161 14.45 8.94 2.45
N GLU A 162 15.21 9.08 3.53
CA GLU A 162 16.51 8.40 3.69
C GLU A 162 16.32 6.88 3.66
N GLY A 163 15.39 6.35 4.45
CA GLY A 163 15.09 4.91 4.50
C GLY A 163 14.57 4.37 3.17
N ILE A 164 13.78 5.15 2.43
CA ILE A 164 13.31 4.80 1.07
C ILE A 164 14.49 4.69 0.11
N SER A 165 15.44 5.64 0.16
CA SER A 165 16.68 5.58 -0.61
C SER A 165 17.50 4.32 -0.26
N TYR A 166 17.62 3.98 1.03
CA TYR A 166 18.30 2.76 1.48
C TYR A 166 17.61 1.49 0.94
N MET A 167 16.28 1.43 0.97
CA MET A 167 15.53 0.31 0.40
C MET A 167 15.78 0.16 -1.10
N ALA A 168 15.74 1.25 -1.85
CA ALA A 168 16.01 1.24 -3.29
C ALA A 168 17.44 0.78 -3.60
N GLY A 169 18.43 1.34 -2.89
CA GLY A 169 19.85 1.00 -3.04
C GLY A 169 20.20 -0.42 -2.60
N ALA A 170 19.48 -0.99 -1.63
CA ALA A 170 19.66 -2.36 -1.17
C ALA A 170 18.73 -3.35 -1.90
N GLU A 171 17.90 -2.88 -2.84
CA GLU A 171 16.92 -3.66 -3.59
C GLU A 171 15.96 -4.44 -2.68
N ILE A 172 15.41 -3.75 -1.68
CA ILE A 172 14.44 -4.30 -0.74
C ILE A 172 13.02 -3.93 -1.16
N PRO A 173 12.15 -4.91 -1.41
CA PRO A 173 10.74 -4.68 -1.68
C PRO A 173 9.99 -4.26 -0.41
N GLY A 174 9.01 -3.39 -0.58
CA GLY A 174 8.10 -2.97 0.49
C GLY A 174 7.06 -2.00 -0.05
N LEU A 175 5.92 -1.90 0.64
CA LEU A 175 4.84 -1.01 0.27
C LEU A 175 4.79 0.19 1.20
N ILE A 176 4.81 1.38 0.61
CA ILE A 176 4.64 2.66 1.29
C ILE A 176 3.30 3.26 0.82
N VAL A 177 2.45 3.67 1.74
CA VAL A 177 1.22 4.39 1.43
C VAL A 177 1.36 5.82 1.89
N ASN A 178 1.27 6.78 0.95
CA ASN A 178 1.22 8.20 1.25
C ASN A 178 -0.20 8.72 0.99
N VAL A 179 -0.90 9.11 2.05
CA VAL A 179 -2.18 9.84 1.95
C VAL A 179 -1.87 11.32 2.09
N GLN A 180 -1.71 11.99 0.96
CA GLN A 180 -1.20 13.36 0.88
C GLN A 180 -2.12 14.37 1.56
N ARG A 181 -1.49 15.36 2.20
CA ARG A 181 -2.13 16.54 2.76
C ARG A 181 -1.40 17.83 2.37
N GLY A 182 -2.07 18.97 2.50
CA GLY A 182 -1.52 20.26 2.10
C GLY A 182 -0.33 20.71 2.95
N GLY A 183 0.79 21.02 2.29
CA GLY A 183 2.00 21.64 2.84
C GLY A 183 2.15 23.09 2.40
N PRO A 184 3.36 23.69 2.55
CA PRO A 184 4.57 23.11 3.12
C PRO A 184 4.60 23.04 4.65
N GLY A 185 5.57 22.29 5.18
CA GLY A 185 5.76 22.09 6.62
C GLY A 185 4.63 21.27 7.24
N LEU A 186 4.17 21.62 8.42
CA LEU A 186 3.02 20.97 9.05
C LEU A 186 1.74 21.12 8.20
N GLY A 187 1.61 22.26 7.52
CA GLY A 187 0.53 22.55 6.59
C GLY A 187 -0.87 22.42 7.17
N THR A 188 -1.73 21.76 6.43
CA THR A 188 -3.12 21.46 6.81
C THR A 188 -3.39 19.97 6.70
N ILE A 189 -4.46 19.49 7.35
CA ILE A 189 -4.93 18.10 7.21
C ILE A 189 -5.79 17.89 5.94
N GLN A 190 -6.04 18.95 5.18
CA GLN A 190 -6.84 18.91 3.96
C GLN A 190 -6.08 18.26 2.79
N PRO A 191 -6.78 17.70 1.80
CA PRO A 191 -6.16 16.96 0.70
C PRO A 191 -5.24 17.81 -0.17
N SER A 192 -4.20 17.19 -0.70
CA SER A 192 -3.27 17.80 -1.65
C SER A 192 -2.66 16.74 -2.57
N GLN A 193 -2.03 17.18 -3.66
CA GLN A 193 -1.21 16.35 -4.55
C GLN A 193 0.20 16.93 -4.68
N SER A 194 0.68 17.63 -3.63
CA SER A 194 1.96 18.35 -3.68
C SER A 194 3.19 17.46 -3.42
N ASP A 195 3.03 16.18 -3.14
CA ASP A 195 4.13 15.23 -2.98
C ASP A 195 4.48 14.50 -4.29
N TYR A 196 3.90 14.89 -5.41
CA TYR A 196 4.16 14.25 -6.71
C TYR A 196 5.66 14.17 -7.02
N ASN A 197 6.38 15.30 -6.96
CA ASN A 197 7.81 15.33 -7.22
C ASN A 197 8.61 14.50 -6.19
N GLN A 198 8.23 14.56 -4.91
CA GLN A 198 8.87 13.76 -3.86
C GLN A 198 8.73 12.26 -4.14
N ALA A 199 7.55 11.82 -4.57
CA ALA A 199 7.28 10.42 -4.87
C ALA A 199 7.95 9.94 -6.17
N THR A 200 7.92 10.75 -7.23
CA THR A 200 8.36 10.36 -8.57
C THR A 200 9.82 10.63 -8.86
N ARG A 201 10.44 11.60 -8.17
CA ARG A 201 11.86 12.00 -8.34
C ARG A 201 12.73 11.65 -7.15
N GLY A 202 12.10 11.14 -6.07
CA GLY A 202 12.77 10.85 -4.82
C GLY A 202 13.07 12.11 -3.99
N GLY A 203 13.15 11.91 -2.68
CA GLY A 203 13.52 12.94 -1.70
C GLY A 203 14.74 12.55 -0.90
N GLY A 204 15.24 11.31 -1.05
CA GLY A 204 16.50 10.83 -0.50
C GLY A 204 17.67 11.12 -1.44
N ASN A 205 18.83 10.53 -1.14
CA ASN A 205 20.03 10.69 -1.95
C ASN A 205 20.16 9.57 -3.00
N GLY A 206 20.85 9.90 -4.10
CA GLY A 206 21.21 8.99 -5.18
C GLY A 206 20.19 8.90 -6.32
N ASP A 207 20.57 8.17 -7.37
CA ASP A 207 19.80 8.04 -8.61
C ASP A 207 18.82 6.85 -8.52
N TYR A 208 17.83 6.94 -7.64
CA TYR A 208 16.85 5.90 -7.44
C TYR A 208 15.43 6.33 -7.85
N ASN A 209 14.59 5.33 -8.10
CA ASN A 209 13.17 5.54 -8.36
C ASN A 209 12.32 4.56 -7.54
N VAL A 210 11.10 5.00 -7.22
CA VAL A 210 10.06 4.21 -6.57
C VAL A 210 8.94 3.96 -7.57
N ILE A 211 8.35 2.77 -7.59
CA ILE A 211 7.14 2.53 -8.40
C ILE A 211 5.97 3.23 -7.71
N VAL A 212 5.32 4.17 -8.40
CA VAL A 212 4.28 5.01 -7.80
C VAL A 212 2.95 4.79 -8.50
N LEU A 213 1.95 4.35 -7.73
CA LEU A 213 0.57 4.11 -8.17
C LEU A 213 -0.37 5.15 -7.57
N ALA A 214 -1.21 5.77 -8.39
CA ALA A 214 -2.16 6.81 -7.97
C ALA A 214 -3.62 6.33 -8.11
N PRO A 215 -4.26 5.90 -7.02
CA PRO A 215 -5.66 5.49 -7.04
C PRO A 215 -6.58 6.70 -7.22
N ALA A 216 -7.69 6.52 -7.95
CA ALA A 216 -8.76 7.51 -8.14
C ALA A 216 -10.10 7.06 -7.52
N SER A 217 -10.15 5.91 -6.87
CA SER A 217 -11.32 5.37 -6.18
C SER A 217 -10.93 4.57 -4.95
N VAL A 218 -11.92 4.30 -4.09
CA VAL A 218 -11.71 3.43 -2.92
C VAL A 218 -11.46 1.97 -3.34
N GLN A 219 -12.05 1.54 -4.46
CA GLN A 219 -11.76 0.22 -5.03
C GLN A 219 -10.27 0.10 -5.40
N GLU A 220 -9.73 1.11 -6.09
CA GLU A 220 -8.32 1.10 -6.47
C GLU A 220 -7.37 1.21 -5.25
N MET A 221 -7.81 1.84 -4.15
CA MET A 221 -7.05 1.79 -2.89
C MET A 221 -6.85 0.34 -2.41
N ALA A 222 -7.85 -0.52 -2.55
CA ALA A 222 -7.75 -1.93 -2.22
C ALA A 222 -6.94 -2.72 -3.25
N ASP A 223 -7.24 -2.55 -4.55
CA ASP A 223 -6.65 -3.34 -5.63
C ASP A 223 -5.15 -3.08 -5.78
N PHE A 224 -4.72 -1.83 -5.55
CA PHE A 224 -3.31 -1.46 -5.69
C PHE A 224 -2.42 -2.00 -4.57
N VAL A 225 -2.97 -2.50 -3.46
CA VAL A 225 -2.16 -3.16 -2.42
C VAL A 225 -1.49 -4.42 -2.96
N ASP A 226 -2.25 -5.31 -3.60
CA ASP A 226 -1.71 -6.53 -4.20
C ASP A 226 -0.80 -6.23 -5.40
N LEU A 227 -1.21 -5.29 -6.24
CA LEU A 227 -0.41 -4.83 -7.38
C LEU A 227 0.93 -4.26 -6.93
N ALA A 228 0.94 -3.40 -5.91
CA ALA A 228 2.16 -2.80 -5.38
C ALA A 228 3.11 -3.84 -4.79
N PHE A 229 2.62 -4.81 -4.01
CA PHE A 229 3.44 -5.92 -3.54
C PHE A 229 3.99 -6.76 -4.70
N THR A 230 3.16 -7.07 -5.70
CA THR A 230 3.59 -7.84 -6.88
C THR A 230 4.73 -7.13 -7.62
N LEU A 231 4.58 -5.83 -7.87
CA LEU A 231 5.60 -5.04 -8.56
C LEU A 231 6.87 -4.87 -7.71
N ALA A 232 6.69 -4.61 -6.39
CA ALA A 232 7.82 -4.45 -5.48
C ALA A 232 8.69 -5.71 -5.44
N PHE A 233 8.08 -6.89 -5.34
CA PHE A 233 8.83 -8.16 -5.31
C PHE A 233 9.40 -8.55 -6.67
N LYS A 234 8.64 -8.35 -7.76
CA LYS A 234 9.10 -8.61 -9.14
C LYS A 234 10.40 -7.89 -9.46
N TYR A 235 10.50 -6.64 -9.05
CA TYR A 235 11.65 -5.78 -9.37
C TYR A 235 12.60 -5.56 -8.19
N ARG A 236 12.33 -6.14 -7.02
CA ARG A 236 13.08 -5.88 -5.80
C ARG A 236 13.26 -4.37 -5.61
N ASN A 237 12.16 -3.65 -5.53
CA ASN A 237 12.10 -2.19 -5.47
C ASN A 237 11.00 -1.74 -4.53
N PRO A 238 11.15 -0.66 -3.76
CA PRO A 238 10.01 -0.09 -3.04
C PRO A 238 8.92 0.36 -4.01
N ALA A 239 7.66 0.14 -3.62
CA ALA A 239 6.49 0.65 -4.32
C ALA A 239 5.68 1.56 -3.39
N MET A 240 5.05 2.59 -3.97
CA MET A 240 4.23 3.57 -3.25
C MET A 240 2.83 3.65 -3.84
N ILE A 241 1.82 3.64 -2.98
CA ILE A 241 0.49 4.11 -3.29
C ILE A 241 0.43 5.58 -2.88
N LEU A 242 0.31 6.47 -3.87
CA LEU A 242 0.23 7.91 -3.68
C LEU A 242 -1.23 8.34 -3.80
N SER A 243 -1.92 8.36 -2.68
CA SER A 243 -3.31 8.81 -2.53
C SER A 243 -3.36 10.23 -1.96
N ASP A 244 -4.54 10.73 -1.70
CA ASP A 244 -4.77 12.01 -1.03
C ASP A 244 -5.92 11.90 -0.03
N GLY A 245 -6.11 12.94 0.78
CA GLY A 245 -7.13 12.97 1.83
C GLY A 245 -8.57 12.84 1.33
N VAL A 246 -8.87 13.16 0.04
CA VAL A 246 -10.21 12.93 -0.54
C VAL A 246 -10.45 11.43 -0.67
N ILE A 247 -9.57 10.73 -1.40
CA ILE A 247 -9.72 9.29 -1.65
C ILE A 247 -9.59 8.49 -0.35
N GLY A 248 -8.68 8.90 0.55
CA GLY A 248 -8.48 8.23 1.84
C GLY A 248 -9.71 8.27 2.75
N GLN A 249 -10.46 9.36 2.73
CA GLN A 249 -11.60 9.59 3.64
C GLN A 249 -12.98 9.34 3.01
N MET A 250 -13.09 9.33 1.68
CA MET A 250 -14.37 9.07 1.03
C MET A 250 -14.80 7.60 1.21
N MET A 251 -16.11 7.39 1.27
CA MET A 251 -16.70 6.04 1.39
C MET A 251 -17.28 5.57 0.07
N GLU A 252 -16.91 4.36 -0.33
CA GLU A 252 -17.48 3.69 -1.50
C GLU A 252 -17.73 2.20 -1.22
N LYS A 253 -18.55 1.59 -2.08
CA LYS A 253 -18.72 0.14 -2.12
C LYS A 253 -17.45 -0.48 -2.70
N VAL A 254 -16.82 -1.37 -1.95
CA VAL A 254 -15.57 -2.04 -2.30
C VAL A 254 -15.77 -3.55 -2.34
N VAL A 255 -15.31 -4.16 -3.40
CA VAL A 255 -15.14 -5.62 -3.52
C VAL A 255 -13.71 -5.92 -3.04
N LEU A 256 -13.58 -6.59 -1.92
CA LEU A 256 -12.25 -6.93 -1.40
C LEU A 256 -11.56 -7.99 -2.26
N PRO A 257 -10.22 -7.93 -2.43
CA PRO A 257 -9.49 -8.95 -3.19
C PRO A 257 -9.65 -10.34 -2.56
N PRO A 258 -9.52 -11.42 -3.34
CA PRO A 258 -9.52 -12.78 -2.83
C PRO A 258 -8.48 -12.95 -1.73
N PHE A 259 -8.80 -13.78 -0.72
CA PHE A 259 -7.86 -14.04 0.37
C PHE A 259 -6.66 -14.86 -0.12
N LYS A 260 -5.47 -14.33 0.11
CA LYS A 260 -4.19 -15.02 -0.08
C LYS A 260 -3.57 -15.28 1.30
N PRO A 261 -3.21 -16.52 1.64
CA PRO A 261 -2.50 -16.79 2.89
C PRO A 261 -1.13 -16.12 2.85
N ARG A 262 -0.56 -15.87 4.02
CA ARG A 262 0.83 -15.47 4.13
C ARG A 262 1.73 -16.61 3.62
N ARG A 263 2.82 -16.25 2.98
CA ARG A 263 3.81 -17.22 2.50
C ARG A 263 4.50 -17.93 3.67
N THR A 264 4.75 -19.22 3.51
CA THR A 264 5.56 -20.01 4.44
C THR A 264 7.03 -19.61 4.35
N GLU A 265 7.83 -20.03 5.34
CA GLU A 265 9.28 -19.78 5.30
C GLU A 265 9.96 -20.51 4.12
N GLU A 266 9.41 -21.66 3.71
CA GLU A 266 9.86 -22.42 2.55
C GLU A 266 9.60 -21.67 1.25
N GLU A 267 8.38 -21.17 1.05
CA GLU A 267 8.00 -20.36 -0.11
C GLU A 267 8.82 -19.07 -0.20
N ILE A 268 9.02 -18.37 0.94
CA ILE A 268 9.88 -17.19 0.97
C ILE A 268 11.33 -17.54 0.61
N ALA A 269 11.84 -18.67 1.10
CA ALA A 269 13.22 -19.09 0.79
C ALA A 269 13.40 -19.46 -0.68
N GLU A 270 12.36 -19.92 -1.35
CA GLU A 270 12.38 -20.24 -2.78
C GLU A 270 12.22 -18.97 -3.64
N GLU A 271 11.21 -18.16 -3.36
CA GLU A 271 10.90 -16.94 -4.12
C GLU A 271 11.91 -15.81 -3.86
N CYS A 272 12.48 -15.74 -2.65
CA CYS A 272 13.39 -14.68 -2.22
C CYS A 272 14.77 -15.25 -1.84
N PRO A 273 15.55 -15.80 -2.78
CA PRO A 273 16.87 -16.38 -2.50
C PRO A 273 17.88 -15.37 -1.95
N TRP A 274 17.63 -14.10 -2.12
CA TRP A 274 18.41 -12.97 -1.61
C TRP A 274 18.10 -12.62 -0.14
N ALA A 275 16.99 -13.11 0.41
CA ALA A 275 16.50 -12.70 1.71
C ALA A 275 17.42 -13.12 2.87
N ALA A 276 17.67 -12.18 3.79
CA ALA A 276 18.42 -12.40 5.02
C ALA A 276 17.49 -12.95 6.11
N ASN A 277 17.19 -14.24 6.07
CA ASN A 277 16.34 -14.93 7.05
C ASN A 277 17.00 -16.20 7.60
N GLY A 278 16.54 -16.68 8.77
CA GLY A 278 17.10 -17.85 9.43
C GLY A 278 16.97 -19.15 8.62
N HIS A 279 15.92 -19.26 7.79
CA HIS A 279 15.72 -20.42 6.92
C HIS A 279 16.72 -20.41 5.74
N GLY A 280 16.93 -19.27 5.12
CA GLY A 280 17.93 -19.08 4.08
C GLY A 280 19.35 -19.34 4.58
N LEU A 281 19.68 -18.97 5.81
CA LEU A 281 20.96 -19.23 6.44
C LEU A 281 21.28 -20.73 6.49
N LYS A 282 20.31 -21.57 6.84
CA LYS A 282 20.50 -23.04 6.91
C LYS A 282 20.75 -23.69 5.53
N LYS A 283 20.15 -23.12 4.47
CA LYS A 283 20.22 -23.69 3.11
C LYS A 283 21.37 -23.11 2.27
N ARG A 284 21.67 -21.84 2.42
CA ARG A 284 22.51 -21.08 1.48
C ARG A 284 23.65 -20.30 2.13
N GLY A 285 23.72 -20.31 3.46
CA GLY A 285 24.65 -19.48 4.21
C GLY A 285 24.13 -18.04 4.41
N PRO A 286 24.93 -17.17 5.05
CA PRO A 286 24.56 -15.81 5.36
C PRO A 286 24.37 -14.98 4.09
N GLN A 287 23.27 -14.18 4.06
CA GLN A 287 23.01 -13.18 3.05
C GLN A 287 23.28 -11.79 3.62
N VAL A 288 23.95 -10.94 2.86
CA VAL A 288 24.22 -9.54 3.22
C VAL A 288 23.38 -8.65 2.33
N ILE A 289 22.51 -7.86 2.96
CA ILE A 289 21.68 -6.87 2.27
C ILE A 289 22.12 -5.50 2.78
N THR A 290 22.69 -4.69 1.89
CA THR A 290 23.19 -3.37 2.24
C THR A 290 23.18 -2.44 1.04
N SER A 291 22.93 -1.14 1.29
CA SER A 291 23.16 -0.08 0.31
C SER A 291 24.60 0.44 0.33
N LEU A 292 25.37 0.13 1.38
CA LEU A 292 26.74 0.60 1.54
C LEU A 292 27.67 -0.09 0.53
N GLU A 293 28.41 0.70 -0.23
CA GLU A 293 29.55 0.31 -1.05
C GLU A 293 30.61 1.41 -0.99
N LEU A 294 31.78 1.10 -0.49
CA LEU A 294 32.85 2.05 -0.27
C LEU A 294 33.80 2.20 -1.47
N GLU A 295 33.77 1.24 -2.37
CA GLU A 295 34.62 1.27 -3.56
C GLU A 295 33.87 1.91 -4.71
N PRO A 296 34.32 3.08 -5.26
CA PRO A 296 33.58 3.84 -6.26
C PRO A 296 33.19 3.05 -7.52
N THR A 297 34.12 2.21 -8.04
CA THR A 297 33.86 1.42 -9.25
C THR A 297 32.76 0.39 -9.03
N LYS A 298 32.71 -0.24 -7.86
CA LYS A 298 31.62 -1.17 -7.51
C LYS A 298 30.31 -0.43 -7.32
N MET A 299 30.33 0.76 -6.72
CA MET A 299 29.14 1.59 -6.59
C MET A 299 28.59 2.02 -7.95
N GLU A 300 29.46 2.36 -8.92
CA GLU A 300 29.05 2.66 -10.28
C GLU A 300 28.38 1.44 -10.94
N ILE A 301 28.98 0.26 -10.86
CA ILE A 301 28.39 -0.99 -11.40
C ILE A 301 27.00 -1.24 -10.78
N LYS A 302 26.84 -1.03 -9.47
CA LYS A 302 25.57 -1.17 -8.78
C LYS A 302 24.54 -0.16 -9.30
N ASN A 303 24.92 1.09 -9.49
CA ASN A 303 24.03 2.09 -10.07
C ASN A 303 23.62 1.78 -11.51
N LEU A 304 24.54 1.32 -12.35
CA LEU A 304 24.23 0.87 -13.72
C LEU A 304 23.22 -0.29 -13.71
N HIS A 305 23.35 -1.24 -12.79
CA HIS A 305 22.38 -2.31 -12.60
C HIS A 305 20.99 -1.75 -12.20
N LEU A 306 20.93 -0.79 -11.30
CA LEU A 306 19.68 -0.13 -10.91
C LEU A 306 19.05 0.61 -12.10
N GLN A 307 19.84 1.34 -12.91
CA GLN A 307 19.31 2.04 -14.08
C GLN A 307 18.75 1.06 -15.13
N GLU A 308 19.38 -0.09 -15.35
CA GLU A 308 18.85 -1.13 -16.24
C GLU A 308 17.52 -1.71 -15.70
N LYS A 309 17.43 -1.96 -14.40
CA LYS A 309 16.16 -2.34 -13.75
C LYS A 309 15.07 -1.28 -13.98
N TYR A 310 15.39 -0.01 -13.81
CA TYR A 310 14.44 1.10 -14.03
C TYR A 310 14.01 1.23 -15.49
N ARG A 311 14.90 0.97 -16.44
CA ARG A 311 14.54 0.88 -17.87
C ARG A 311 13.51 -0.21 -18.11
N GLN A 312 13.71 -1.42 -17.56
CA GLN A 312 12.76 -2.52 -17.65
C GLN A 312 11.40 -2.20 -17.03
N ILE A 313 11.38 -1.49 -15.87
CA ILE A 313 10.14 -1.04 -15.24
C ILE A 313 9.41 -0.04 -16.15
N LYS A 314 10.12 0.92 -16.74
CA LYS A 314 9.55 1.91 -17.68
C LYS A 314 8.94 1.26 -18.92
N GLU A 315 9.53 0.19 -19.42
CA GLU A 315 9.04 -0.52 -20.60
C GLU A 315 7.81 -1.38 -20.31
N ASN A 316 7.70 -1.96 -19.12
CA ASN A 316 6.72 -3.00 -18.84
C ASN A 316 5.58 -2.60 -17.91
N GLU A 317 5.72 -1.52 -17.12
CA GLU A 317 4.82 -1.27 -15.99
C GLU A 317 4.05 0.06 -16.08
N VAL A 318 4.09 0.72 -17.24
CA VAL A 318 3.26 1.90 -17.50
C VAL A 318 1.78 1.51 -17.49
N ARG A 319 0.98 2.22 -16.67
CA ARG A 319 -0.48 2.06 -16.59
C ARG A 319 -1.16 3.42 -16.67
N TYR A 320 -2.22 3.49 -17.44
CA TYR A 320 -3.03 4.68 -17.63
C TYR A 320 -4.46 4.32 -18.02
N GLU A 321 -5.36 5.27 -17.92
CA GLU A 321 -6.73 5.18 -18.39
C GLU A 321 -7.06 6.37 -19.27
N THR A 322 -7.89 6.15 -20.27
CA THR A 322 -8.35 7.20 -21.17
C THR A 322 -9.86 7.19 -21.30
N GLN A 323 -10.44 8.38 -21.39
CA GLN A 323 -11.87 8.53 -21.62
C GLN A 323 -12.15 9.55 -22.70
N GLN A 324 -13.02 9.22 -23.67
CA GLN A 324 -13.50 10.12 -24.73
C GLN A 324 -12.38 10.76 -25.57
N LEU A 325 -11.31 10.00 -25.89
CA LEU A 325 -10.18 10.53 -26.68
C LEU A 325 -10.35 10.46 -28.20
N ASP A 326 -11.29 9.69 -28.73
CA ASP A 326 -11.40 9.41 -30.17
C ASP A 326 -11.66 10.65 -31.02
N ASP A 327 -12.50 11.57 -30.52
CA ASP A 327 -12.88 12.82 -31.16
C ASP A 327 -12.38 14.06 -30.39
N ALA A 328 -11.49 13.86 -29.40
CA ALA A 328 -11.04 14.95 -28.54
C ALA A 328 -10.12 15.91 -29.26
N GLU A 329 -10.42 17.21 -29.17
CA GLU A 329 -9.55 18.31 -29.62
C GLU A 329 -8.64 18.77 -28.47
N TYR A 330 -9.07 18.65 -27.24
CA TYR A 330 -8.32 18.98 -26.04
C TYR A 330 -8.34 17.80 -25.06
N VAL A 331 -7.32 17.67 -24.25
CA VAL A 331 -7.21 16.58 -23.27
C VAL A 331 -6.91 17.12 -21.90
N ILE A 332 -7.71 16.74 -20.91
CA ILE A 332 -7.38 16.95 -19.51
C ILE A 332 -6.43 15.82 -19.09
N VAL A 333 -5.33 16.15 -18.42
CA VAL A 333 -4.43 15.18 -17.78
C VAL A 333 -4.52 15.39 -16.27
N ALA A 334 -4.93 14.36 -15.54
CA ALA A 334 -5.10 14.43 -14.09
C ALA A 334 -4.93 13.05 -13.45
N PHE A 335 -4.52 12.99 -12.17
CA PHE A 335 -4.42 11.76 -11.40
C PHE A 335 -5.19 11.85 -10.08
N GLY A 336 -5.42 10.70 -9.43
CA GLY A 336 -6.05 10.63 -8.12
C GLY A 336 -7.42 11.34 -8.06
N SER A 337 -7.67 12.07 -6.99
CA SER A 337 -8.92 12.82 -6.81
C SER A 337 -9.13 13.91 -7.87
N ALA A 338 -8.05 14.55 -8.36
CA ALA A 338 -8.15 15.54 -9.45
C ALA A 338 -8.69 14.89 -10.74
N ALA A 339 -8.30 13.64 -11.06
CA ALA A 339 -8.84 12.91 -12.21
C ALA A 339 -10.33 12.64 -12.07
N ARG A 340 -10.77 12.26 -10.89
CA ARG A 340 -12.19 12.00 -10.58
C ARG A 340 -13.04 13.27 -10.78
N ILE A 341 -12.54 14.41 -10.32
CA ILE A 341 -13.23 15.70 -10.52
C ILE A 341 -13.21 16.11 -11.98
N SER A 342 -12.07 15.90 -12.65
CA SER A 342 -11.89 16.21 -14.09
C SER A 342 -12.79 15.36 -14.99
N GLN A 343 -13.11 14.13 -14.61
CA GLN A 343 -14.09 13.32 -15.32
C GLN A 343 -15.45 14.02 -15.37
N LYS A 344 -15.92 14.56 -14.23
CA LYS A 344 -17.19 15.29 -14.18
C LYS A 344 -17.12 16.59 -15.00
N ALA A 345 -15.99 17.29 -14.98
CA ALA A 345 -15.75 18.48 -15.79
C ALA A 345 -15.80 18.13 -17.30
N MET A 346 -15.12 17.06 -17.71
CA MET A 346 -15.13 16.55 -19.09
C MET A 346 -16.56 16.23 -19.56
N GLU A 347 -17.31 15.44 -18.79
CA GLU A 347 -18.71 15.09 -19.12
C GLU A 347 -19.60 16.33 -19.29
N THR A 348 -19.42 17.33 -18.43
CA THR A 348 -20.19 18.59 -18.47
C THR A 348 -19.75 19.45 -19.64
N ALA A 349 -18.45 19.58 -19.90
CA ALA A 349 -17.90 20.31 -21.04
C ALA A 349 -18.39 19.73 -22.38
N ARG A 350 -18.43 18.40 -22.50
CA ARG A 350 -18.94 17.73 -23.71
C ARG A 350 -20.42 18.02 -23.97
N LYS A 351 -21.24 18.11 -22.91
CA LYS A 351 -22.65 18.54 -23.02
C LYS A 351 -22.79 19.99 -23.50
N GLN A 352 -21.74 20.82 -23.31
CA GLN A 352 -21.65 22.20 -23.86
C GLN A 352 -21.03 22.26 -25.25
N GLY A 353 -20.79 21.13 -25.91
CA GLY A 353 -20.24 21.02 -27.24
C GLY A 353 -18.70 21.06 -27.35
N LEU A 354 -17.98 21.01 -26.21
CA LEU A 354 -16.53 20.96 -26.18
C LEU A 354 -16.04 19.54 -26.43
N LYS A 355 -15.17 19.31 -27.41
CA LYS A 355 -14.55 18.04 -27.71
C LYS A 355 -13.33 17.84 -26.81
N VAL A 356 -13.56 17.39 -25.60
CA VAL A 356 -12.52 17.19 -24.60
C VAL A 356 -12.51 15.73 -24.13
N GLY A 357 -11.30 15.16 -23.97
CA GLY A 357 -11.07 13.85 -23.39
C GLY A 357 -10.33 13.93 -22.06
N LEU A 358 -10.21 12.80 -21.36
CA LEU A 358 -9.45 12.66 -20.12
C LEU A 358 -8.37 11.60 -20.31
N PHE A 359 -7.16 11.93 -19.91
CA PHE A 359 -6.04 11.00 -19.73
C PHE A 359 -5.65 10.95 -18.26
N ARG A 360 -5.71 9.77 -17.65
CA ARG A 360 -5.38 9.54 -16.25
C ARG A 360 -4.15 8.62 -16.15
N PRO A 361 -2.97 9.11 -15.80
CA PRO A 361 -1.88 8.22 -15.41
C PRO A 361 -2.29 7.47 -14.12
N ILE A 362 -2.16 6.15 -14.13
CA ILE A 362 -2.30 5.28 -12.97
C ILE A 362 -0.94 5.11 -12.32
N THR A 363 0.10 4.82 -13.12
CA THR A 363 1.48 4.95 -12.67
C THR A 363 1.96 6.38 -12.87
N LEU A 364 2.46 6.98 -11.79
CA LEU A 364 3.12 8.29 -11.86
C LEU A 364 4.63 8.12 -12.07
N TRP A 365 5.17 7.01 -11.63
CA TRP A 365 6.44 6.48 -12.06
C TRP A 365 6.32 4.94 -12.19
N PRO A 366 6.59 4.37 -13.37
CA PRO A 366 6.94 5.03 -14.64
C PRO A 366 5.79 5.86 -15.22
N PHE A 367 6.13 7.01 -15.78
CA PHE A 367 5.14 7.93 -16.37
C PHE A 367 4.81 7.52 -17.82
N PRO A 368 3.55 7.65 -18.29
CA PRO A 368 3.10 7.28 -19.65
C PRO A 368 3.50 8.32 -20.72
N GLU A 369 4.80 8.56 -20.89
CA GLU A 369 5.34 9.59 -21.79
C GLU A 369 5.01 9.30 -23.26
N GLN A 370 5.18 8.05 -23.70
CA GLN A 370 4.96 7.67 -25.11
C GLN A 370 3.49 7.89 -25.51
N GLN A 371 2.55 7.53 -24.66
CA GLN A 371 1.11 7.65 -24.93
C GLN A 371 0.69 9.12 -25.05
N LEU A 372 1.21 9.99 -24.20
CA LEU A 372 0.96 11.43 -24.30
C LEU A 372 1.60 12.03 -25.57
N ARG A 373 2.81 11.57 -25.94
CA ARG A 373 3.48 11.99 -27.20
C ARG A 373 2.68 11.61 -28.43
N GLU A 374 2.05 10.44 -28.45
CA GLU A 374 1.18 9.99 -29.53
C GLU A 374 -0.12 10.81 -29.60
N ILE A 375 -0.75 11.08 -28.43
CA ILE A 375 -1.95 11.91 -28.35
C ILE A 375 -1.67 13.35 -28.82
N ALA A 376 -0.51 13.90 -28.49
CA ALA A 376 -0.10 15.25 -28.87
C ALA A 376 -0.04 15.48 -30.39
N GLN A 377 0.00 14.41 -31.19
CA GLN A 377 0.01 14.52 -32.66
C GLN A 377 -1.37 14.87 -33.27
N ARG A 378 -2.45 14.66 -32.51
CA ARG A 378 -3.83 14.78 -33.00
C ARG A 378 -4.72 15.76 -32.25
N VAL A 379 -4.25 16.29 -31.11
CA VAL A 379 -5.00 17.22 -30.27
C VAL A 379 -4.46 18.66 -30.42
N LYS A 380 -5.24 19.65 -30.01
CA LYS A 380 -4.86 21.05 -30.02
C LYS A 380 -4.16 21.53 -28.76
N GLY A 381 -4.30 20.81 -27.67
CA GLY A 381 -3.66 21.18 -26.40
C GLY A 381 -4.06 20.28 -25.21
N PHE A 382 -3.30 20.44 -24.13
CA PHE A 382 -3.54 19.73 -22.87
C PHE A 382 -3.80 20.71 -21.73
N LEU A 383 -4.73 20.35 -20.85
CA LEU A 383 -4.93 21.00 -19.57
C LEU A 383 -4.54 20.02 -18.47
N VAL A 384 -3.47 20.31 -17.74
CA VAL A 384 -3.06 19.50 -16.57
C VAL A 384 -3.75 20.02 -15.32
N VAL A 385 -4.52 19.16 -14.65
CA VAL A 385 -5.28 19.50 -13.45
C VAL A 385 -4.68 18.80 -12.25
N GLU A 386 -4.27 19.58 -11.25
CA GLU A 386 -3.58 19.09 -10.06
C GLU A 386 -4.06 19.82 -8.80
N ILE A 387 -3.95 19.17 -7.62
CA ILE A 387 -4.16 19.84 -6.32
C ILE A 387 -2.80 20.28 -5.76
N ASN A 388 -2.09 21.06 -6.57
CA ASN A 388 -0.77 21.64 -6.26
C ASN A 388 -0.46 22.80 -7.22
N ALA A 389 0.74 23.38 -7.13
CA ALA A 389 1.21 24.51 -7.93
C ALA A 389 1.74 24.14 -9.33
N GLY A 390 1.54 22.90 -9.78
CA GLY A 390 2.07 22.37 -11.04
C GLY A 390 3.34 21.56 -10.82
N GLN A 391 3.20 20.24 -10.77
CA GLN A 391 4.31 19.30 -10.64
C GLN A 391 4.26 18.27 -11.78
N MET A 392 3.16 17.57 -11.99
CA MET A 392 2.99 16.63 -13.09
C MET A 392 3.05 17.32 -14.45
N ILE A 393 2.67 18.59 -14.53
CA ILE A 393 2.74 19.36 -15.79
C ILE A 393 4.13 19.32 -16.42
N PHE A 394 5.21 19.22 -15.64
CA PHE A 394 6.56 19.13 -16.21
C PHE A 394 6.77 17.81 -16.94
N ASP A 395 6.24 16.69 -16.45
CA ASP A 395 6.30 15.40 -17.15
C ASP A 395 5.44 15.41 -18.41
N VAL A 396 4.26 16.03 -18.35
CA VAL A 396 3.40 16.21 -19.53
C VAL A 396 4.09 17.07 -20.58
N LYS A 397 4.72 18.20 -20.19
CA LYS A 397 5.48 19.05 -21.12
C LYS A 397 6.65 18.32 -21.76
N LEU A 398 7.39 17.52 -20.99
CA LEU A 398 8.47 16.69 -21.52
C LEU A 398 7.94 15.65 -22.52
N ALA A 399 6.83 14.98 -22.22
CA ALA A 399 6.21 14.00 -23.10
C ALA A 399 5.70 14.60 -24.40
N VAL A 400 5.10 15.80 -24.34
CA VAL A 400 4.52 16.51 -25.49
C VAL A 400 5.58 17.16 -26.38
N GLU A 401 6.80 17.43 -25.86
CA GLU A 401 7.94 18.00 -26.62
C GLU A 401 7.60 19.34 -27.31
N GLY A 402 6.73 20.12 -26.73
CA GLY A 402 6.33 21.45 -27.28
C GLY A 402 5.45 21.40 -28.54
N LYS A 403 4.95 20.23 -28.95
CA LYS A 403 4.12 20.07 -30.15
C LYS A 403 2.80 20.82 -30.08
N VAL A 404 2.21 20.90 -28.90
CA VAL A 404 0.97 21.62 -28.61
C VAL A 404 1.06 22.32 -27.25
N PRO A 405 0.23 23.36 -27.00
CA PRO A 405 0.18 24.00 -25.69
C PRO A 405 -0.16 23.04 -24.57
N VAL A 406 0.52 23.21 -23.42
CA VAL A 406 0.24 22.51 -22.19
C VAL A 406 0.07 23.50 -21.05
N GLU A 407 -1.16 23.70 -20.63
CA GLU A 407 -1.55 24.63 -19.57
C GLU A 407 -1.81 23.92 -18.24
N HIS A 408 -1.71 24.67 -17.16
CA HIS A 408 -1.95 24.17 -15.82
C HIS A 408 -3.17 24.82 -15.19
N TYR A 409 -3.97 24.01 -14.51
CA TYR A 409 -4.96 24.47 -13.56
C TYR A 409 -4.80 23.74 -12.22
N GLY A 410 -4.62 24.47 -11.13
CA GLY A 410 -4.42 23.88 -9.81
C GLY A 410 -5.01 24.70 -8.67
N ARG A 411 -5.27 24.02 -7.54
CA ARG A 411 -5.66 24.63 -6.28
C ARG A 411 -4.64 24.25 -5.20
N LEU A 412 -4.46 25.11 -4.23
CA LEU A 412 -3.42 25.03 -3.22
C LEU A 412 -4.01 25.00 -1.80
N GLY A 413 -3.18 24.66 -0.81
CA GLY A 413 -3.51 24.79 0.60
C GLY A 413 -4.69 23.94 1.09
N GLY A 414 -4.98 22.82 0.39
CA GLY A 414 -6.09 21.95 0.75
C GLY A 414 -7.42 22.27 0.10
N ILE A 415 -7.44 23.23 -0.83
CA ILE A 415 -8.63 23.53 -1.62
C ILE A 415 -8.71 22.57 -2.80
N VAL A 416 -9.86 21.91 -2.93
CA VAL A 416 -10.12 20.98 -4.04
C VAL A 416 -10.77 21.76 -5.20
N PRO A 417 -10.32 21.57 -6.46
CA PRO A 417 -10.95 22.21 -7.61
C PRO A 417 -12.39 21.72 -7.80
N ASN A 418 -13.25 22.58 -8.36
CA ASN A 418 -14.57 22.15 -8.78
C ASN A 418 -14.65 21.99 -10.31
N PRO A 419 -15.63 21.23 -10.84
CA PRO A 419 -15.75 21.01 -12.28
C PRO A 419 -15.90 22.29 -13.12
N ASP A 420 -16.60 23.31 -12.62
CA ASP A 420 -16.84 24.54 -13.38
C ASP A 420 -15.54 25.35 -13.55
N GLU A 421 -14.68 25.39 -12.54
CA GLU A 421 -13.36 26.04 -12.62
C GLU A 421 -12.48 25.36 -13.69
N ILE A 422 -12.53 24.03 -13.78
CA ILE A 422 -11.80 23.26 -14.80
C ILE A 422 -12.33 23.58 -16.21
N ILE A 423 -13.66 23.68 -16.38
CA ILE A 423 -14.31 24.05 -17.65
C ILE A 423 -13.88 25.45 -18.07
N GLU A 424 -13.83 26.42 -17.17
CA GLU A 424 -13.35 27.77 -17.47
C GLU A 424 -11.86 27.79 -17.85
N ALA A 425 -11.04 26.95 -17.23
CA ALA A 425 -9.64 26.78 -17.64
C ALA A 425 -9.52 26.18 -19.05
N LEU A 426 -10.34 25.18 -19.41
CA LEU A 426 -10.43 24.63 -20.76
C LEU A 426 -10.81 25.69 -21.82
N LYS A 427 -11.81 26.54 -21.52
CA LYS A 427 -12.22 27.61 -22.43
C LYS A 427 -11.12 28.66 -22.67
N LYS A 428 -10.24 28.87 -21.68
CA LYS A 428 -9.08 29.75 -21.84
C LYS A 428 -8.02 29.15 -22.75
N LEU A 429 -7.81 27.84 -22.68
CA LEU A 429 -6.87 27.09 -23.52
C LEU A 429 -7.30 27.10 -25.00
N GLN A 430 -8.60 27.32 -25.30
CA GLN A 430 -9.14 27.39 -26.65
C GLN A 430 -8.94 28.76 -27.34
N LYS A 431 -8.60 29.79 -26.57
CA LYS A 431 -8.37 31.17 -27.09
C LYS A 431 -6.92 31.39 -27.48
#